data_c301e81748bd9217a5a500916ba1cf4b
#
_entry.id   c301e81748bd9217a5a500916ba1cf4b
#
_cell.length_a   1.000
_cell.length_b   1.000
_cell.length_c   1.000
_cell.angle_alpha   90.00
_cell.angle_beta   90.00
_cell.angle_gamma   90.00
#
_symmetry.space_group_name_H-M   'P 1'
#
loop_
_entity.id
_entity.type
_entity.pdbx_description
1 polymer ?
#
loop_
_entity_poly.entity_id
_entity_poly.type
_entity_poly.pdbx_seq_one_letter_code
_entity_poly.pdbx_strand_id
1 'polypeptide(L)'
;RLYHGRYQVNGRTYALPLHGFAKESMFFPEQDSPHMLKLHLRENGDTLAQFPFPFVLTVTYRLAGQTLHMDTLVHNPGPAPLYFGLGFHPGFRVPLTAGLDFSDYALQFAPGSRCPQRIQIAPNGLRTGRSIPFPLPGGNRLPLSHALFSQEAVVLAQAGHQVSLLPLPGGKGLSLSFPNAPYVALWQPANTAAPFLCIEPWCTLPGLDEKDTVWEQEPGMLRLLPGEHFLHKLDIRLLQVDP
;
A
#
# COMPACT_ATOMS: atom_id res chain seq x y z
N ARG A 1 2.74 -0.96 10.58
CA ARG A 1 2.57 -0.98 12.05
C ARG A 1 3.65 -1.87 12.66
N LEU A 2 4.18 -1.49 13.84
CA LEU A 2 5.21 -2.20 14.60
C LEU A 2 4.67 -2.54 15.99
N TYR A 3 5.12 -3.66 16.57
CA TYR A 3 4.79 -4.02 17.94
C TYR A 3 5.32 -2.94 18.89
N HIS A 4 4.47 -2.44 19.77
CA HIS A 4 4.72 -1.26 20.62
C HIS A 4 5.23 0.00 19.90
N GLY A 5 5.05 0.11 18.56
CA GLY A 5 5.57 1.22 17.77
C GLY A 5 7.10 1.27 17.70
N ARG A 6 7.79 0.15 17.92
CA ARG A 6 9.25 0.08 18.01
C ARG A 6 9.84 -0.96 17.06
N TYR A 7 11.09 -0.75 16.71
CA TYR A 7 11.92 -1.70 15.97
C TYR A 7 13.37 -1.59 16.41
N GLN A 8 14.14 -2.62 16.10
CA GLN A 8 15.58 -2.65 16.33
C GLN A 8 16.32 -2.66 15.00
N VAL A 9 17.43 -1.95 14.96
CA VAL A 9 18.40 -1.96 13.86
C VAL A 9 19.79 -1.64 14.39
N ASN A 10 20.81 -2.35 13.95
CA ASN A 10 22.18 -2.21 14.42
C ASN A 10 22.30 -2.28 15.96
N GLY A 11 21.50 -3.16 16.59
CA GLY A 11 21.47 -3.37 18.03
C GLY A 11 20.86 -2.22 18.86
N ARG A 12 20.24 -1.23 18.22
CA ARG A 12 19.57 -0.10 18.87
C ARG A 12 18.07 -0.12 18.60
N THR A 13 17.29 0.33 19.57
CA THR A 13 15.83 0.44 19.47
C THR A 13 15.42 1.85 19.07
N TYR A 14 14.51 1.95 18.10
CA TYR A 14 13.92 3.19 17.62
C TYR A 14 12.39 3.09 17.67
N ALA A 15 11.72 4.22 17.78
CA ALA A 15 10.26 4.32 17.71
C ALA A 15 9.86 4.90 16.36
N LEU A 16 8.80 4.36 15.76
CA LEU A 16 8.17 4.91 14.57
C LEU A 16 6.65 5.03 14.79
N PRO A 17 6.04 6.14 14.36
CA PRO A 17 4.61 6.28 14.39
C PRO A 17 3.94 5.31 13.41
N LEU A 18 2.64 5.11 13.58
CA LEU A 18 1.83 4.33 12.64
C LEU A 18 1.99 4.91 11.22
N HIS A 19 2.30 4.04 10.26
CA HIS A 19 2.62 4.35 8.85
C HIS A 19 3.93 5.13 8.64
N GLY A 20 4.79 5.24 9.64
CA GLY A 20 6.05 5.98 9.55
C GLY A 20 5.85 7.49 9.50
N PHE A 21 6.90 8.21 9.20
CA PHE A 21 6.99 9.68 9.28
C PHE A 21 6.71 10.40 7.96
N ALA A 22 6.86 9.74 6.83
CA ALA A 22 6.82 10.41 5.52
C ALA A 22 5.48 11.15 5.27
N LYS A 23 4.35 10.59 5.71
CA LYS A 23 3.02 11.20 5.57
C LYS A 23 2.84 12.53 6.31
N GLU A 24 3.69 12.81 7.30
CA GLU A 24 3.67 14.04 8.13
C GLU A 24 4.87 14.94 7.86
N SER A 25 5.74 14.54 6.93
CA SER A 25 6.94 15.29 6.59
C SER A 25 6.67 16.35 5.53
N MET A 26 7.44 17.43 5.57
CA MET A 26 7.43 18.45 4.53
C MET A 26 8.24 17.96 3.34
N PHE A 27 7.60 17.88 2.17
CA PHE A 27 8.25 17.58 0.90
C PHE A 27 8.58 18.86 0.15
N PHE A 28 9.69 18.82 -0.58
CA PHE A 28 10.10 19.91 -1.46
C PHE A 28 9.61 19.62 -2.89
N PRO A 29 8.75 20.49 -3.46
CA PRO A 29 8.21 20.27 -4.79
C PRO A 29 9.19 20.67 -5.88
N GLU A 30 9.21 19.90 -6.97
CA GLU A 30 9.83 20.20 -8.25
C GLU A 30 8.79 19.96 -9.35
N GLN A 31 8.38 21.00 -10.05
CA GLN A 31 7.39 20.90 -11.12
C GLN A 31 8.08 20.97 -12.49
N ASP A 32 8.16 19.83 -13.18
CA ASP A 32 8.79 19.72 -14.50
C ASP A 32 7.84 20.15 -15.64
N SER A 33 6.52 19.99 -15.45
CA SER A 33 5.51 20.34 -16.47
C SER A 33 4.12 20.48 -15.82
N PRO A 34 3.11 20.99 -16.58
CA PRO A 34 1.72 21.02 -16.08
C PRO A 34 1.14 19.66 -15.72
N HIS A 35 1.74 18.56 -16.19
CA HIS A 35 1.26 17.20 -16.00
C HIS A 35 2.21 16.35 -15.15
N MET A 36 3.28 16.92 -14.60
CA MET A 36 4.24 16.20 -13.77
C MET A 36 4.71 17.02 -12.59
N LEU A 37 4.62 16.43 -11.40
CA LEU A 37 5.10 16.96 -10.14
C LEU A 37 5.98 15.93 -9.46
N LYS A 38 7.17 16.33 -9.03
CA LYS A 38 8.02 15.56 -8.13
C LYS A 38 8.00 16.17 -6.74
N LEU A 39 8.01 15.32 -5.74
CA LEU A 39 8.07 15.68 -4.34
C LEU A 39 9.27 14.97 -3.71
N HIS A 40 10.18 15.72 -3.12
CA HIS A 40 11.41 15.20 -2.52
C HIS A 40 11.39 15.32 -1.01
N LEU A 41 11.75 14.24 -0.33
CA LEU A 41 12.02 14.21 1.09
C LEU A 41 13.41 13.62 1.32
N ARG A 42 14.21 14.29 2.14
CA ARG A 42 15.53 13.84 2.58
C ARG A 42 15.55 13.70 4.09
N GLU A 43 16.54 12.97 4.58
CA GLU A 43 16.80 12.91 6.01
C GLU A 43 17.06 14.31 6.60
N ASN A 44 16.67 14.45 7.85
CA ASN A 44 16.95 15.59 8.71
C ASN A 44 17.12 15.10 10.16
N GLY A 45 17.37 16.00 11.10
CA GLY A 45 17.58 15.64 12.51
C GLY A 45 16.41 14.84 13.10
N ASP A 46 15.17 15.23 12.79
CA ASP A 46 13.96 14.58 13.32
C ASP A 46 13.74 13.18 12.71
N THR A 47 13.99 13.04 11.40
CA THR A 47 13.89 11.73 10.76
C THR A 47 14.99 10.80 11.22
N LEU A 48 16.24 11.27 11.36
CA LEU A 48 17.37 10.44 11.83
C LEU A 48 17.20 9.97 13.28
N ALA A 49 16.48 10.72 14.12
CA ALA A 49 16.19 10.32 15.49
C ALA A 49 15.27 9.08 15.57
N GLN A 50 14.42 8.86 14.57
CA GLN A 50 13.47 7.75 14.52
C GLN A 50 13.78 6.73 13.42
N PHE A 51 14.61 7.09 12.44
CA PHE A 51 15.00 6.28 11.28
C PHE A 51 16.46 6.61 10.93
N PRO A 52 17.45 5.86 11.49
CA PRO A 52 18.85 6.27 11.51
C PRO A 52 19.58 5.97 10.21
N PHE A 53 18.96 6.29 9.09
CA PHE A 53 19.53 6.08 7.76
C PHE A 53 19.47 7.37 6.95
N PRO A 54 20.55 7.75 6.26
CA PRO A 54 20.47 8.71 5.16
C PRO A 54 19.57 8.14 4.05
N PHE A 55 18.67 8.95 3.51
CA PHE A 55 17.80 8.55 2.42
C PHE A 55 17.39 9.74 1.54
N VAL A 56 17.05 9.44 0.30
CA VAL A 56 16.29 10.35 -0.56
C VAL A 56 15.04 9.62 -1.02
N LEU A 57 13.87 10.17 -0.67
CA LEU A 57 12.58 9.71 -1.14
C LEU A 57 12.05 10.69 -2.17
N THR A 58 11.75 10.22 -3.37
CA THR A 58 11.14 11.02 -4.44
C THR A 58 9.82 10.39 -4.85
N VAL A 59 8.73 11.15 -4.76
CA VAL A 59 7.42 10.75 -5.26
C VAL A 59 7.11 11.58 -6.50
N THR A 60 6.94 10.91 -7.64
CA THR A 60 6.60 11.55 -8.92
C THR A 60 5.16 11.24 -9.28
N TYR A 61 4.37 12.28 -9.48
CA TYR A 61 3.02 12.21 -10.04
C TYR A 61 3.06 12.64 -11.50
N ARG A 62 2.49 11.84 -12.42
CA ARG A 62 2.40 12.18 -13.82
C ARG A 62 1.02 11.80 -14.37
N LEU A 63 0.35 12.76 -14.99
CA LEU A 63 -0.92 12.55 -15.69
C LEU A 63 -0.66 12.26 -17.16
N ALA A 64 -1.22 11.15 -17.67
CA ALA A 64 -1.17 10.79 -19.09
C ALA A 64 -2.51 10.20 -19.53
N GLY A 65 -3.28 10.95 -20.31
CA GLY A 65 -4.64 10.56 -20.68
C GLY A 65 -5.52 10.34 -19.44
N GLN A 66 -6.03 9.13 -19.29
CA GLN A 66 -6.89 8.73 -18.16
C GLN A 66 -6.12 8.04 -17.03
N THR A 67 -4.78 8.12 -17.03
CA THR A 67 -3.94 7.43 -16.06
C THR A 67 -3.14 8.43 -15.23
N LEU A 68 -3.20 8.27 -13.91
CA LEU A 68 -2.27 8.86 -12.96
C LEU A 68 -1.18 7.83 -12.66
N HIS A 69 0.06 8.17 -13.01
CA HIS A 69 1.24 7.41 -12.63
C HIS A 69 1.81 7.99 -11.34
N MET A 70 2.11 7.13 -10.36
CA MET A 70 2.74 7.46 -9.09
C MET A 70 3.97 6.59 -8.93
N ASP A 71 5.14 7.19 -9.13
CA ASP A 71 6.43 6.53 -8.98
C ASP A 71 7.08 6.98 -7.67
N THR A 72 7.38 6.05 -6.78
CA THR A 72 8.09 6.31 -5.52
C THR A 72 9.47 5.70 -5.57
N LEU A 73 10.49 6.55 -5.63
CA LEU A 73 11.90 6.17 -5.67
C LEU A 73 12.53 6.38 -4.30
N VAL A 74 13.10 5.32 -3.73
CA VAL A 74 13.95 5.38 -2.54
C VAL A 74 15.38 5.19 -2.96
N HIS A 75 16.28 6.09 -2.57
CA HIS A 75 17.71 6.02 -2.79
C HIS A 75 18.44 5.97 -1.46
N ASN A 76 19.44 5.10 -1.36
CA ASN A 76 20.37 5.05 -0.24
C ASN A 76 21.66 5.83 -0.56
N PRO A 77 21.80 7.11 -0.16
CA PRO A 77 23.04 7.87 -0.35
C PRO A 77 24.09 7.58 0.75
N GLY A 78 23.70 6.80 1.76
CA GLY A 78 24.56 6.51 2.92
C GLY A 78 25.62 5.46 2.67
N PRO A 79 26.60 5.31 3.60
CA PRO A 79 27.70 4.36 3.48
C PRO A 79 27.34 2.93 3.95
N ALA A 80 26.16 2.71 4.50
CA ALA A 80 25.71 1.44 5.07
C ALA A 80 24.37 0.99 4.46
N PRO A 81 23.99 -0.30 4.59
CA PRO A 81 22.70 -0.77 4.14
C PRO A 81 21.54 -0.02 4.80
N LEU A 82 20.54 0.38 4.00
CA LEU A 82 19.31 1.02 4.42
C LEU A 82 18.19 -0.02 4.41
N TYR A 83 17.47 -0.15 5.53
CA TYR A 83 16.32 -1.02 5.67
C TYR A 83 15.05 -0.16 5.78
N PHE A 84 13.97 -0.53 5.09
CA PHE A 84 12.73 0.25 5.12
C PHE A 84 11.50 -0.56 4.72
N GLY A 85 10.34 -0.09 5.13
CA GLY A 85 9.04 -0.52 4.62
C GLY A 85 8.45 0.53 3.69
N LEU A 86 7.68 0.11 2.69
CA LEU A 86 7.01 1.00 1.76
C LEU A 86 5.67 0.42 1.32
N GLY A 87 4.69 1.29 1.09
CA GLY A 87 3.39 0.97 0.52
C GLY A 87 2.61 2.22 0.17
N PHE A 88 1.62 2.08 -0.70
CA PHE A 88 0.63 3.11 -0.97
C PHE A 88 -0.63 2.88 -0.15
N HIS A 89 -1.35 3.96 0.16
CA HIS A 89 -2.59 3.91 0.93
C HIS A 89 -3.69 4.78 0.30
N PRO A 90 -3.97 4.66 -1.02
CA PRO A 90 -4.99 5.47 -1.66
C PRO A 90 -6.39 5.01 -1.25
N GLY A 91 -7.28 5.97 -0.98
CA GLY A 91 -8.71 5.76 -0.76
C GLY A 91 -9.51 6.22 -1.97
N PHE A 92 -10.45 5.40 -2.41
CA PHE A 92 -11.33 5.68 -3.54
C PHE A 92 -12.77 5.77 -3.08
N ARG A 93 -13.46 6.82 -3.51
CA ARG A 93 -14.90 6.92 -3.30
C ARG A 93 -15.61 5.72 -3.94
N VAL A 94 -16.57 5.14 -3.23
CA VAL A 94 -17.48 4.10 -3.74
C VAL A 94 -18.87 4.42 -3.23
N PRO A 95 -19.85 4.61 -4.11
CA PRO A 95 -19.84 4.44 -5.56
C PRO A 95 -19.14 5.60 -6.33
N LEU A 96 -18.59 5.30 -7.50
CA LEU A 96 -18.05 6.28 -8.45
C LEU A 96 -19.14 6.79 -9.41
N THR A 97 -20.19 6.02 -9.62
CA THR A 97 -21.34 6.34 -10.47
C THR A 97 -22.52 6.75 -9.58
N ALA A 98 -23.15 7.89 -9.88
CA ALA A 98 -24.33 8.32 -9.16
C ALA A 98 -25.50 7.32 -9.32
N GLY A 99 -26.23 7.09 -8.24
CA GLY A 99 -27.37 6.16 -8.21
C GLY A 99 -27.00 4.69 -8.00
N LEU A 100 -25.71 4.36 -7.87
CA LEU A 100 -25.25 3.05 -7.43
C LEU A 100 -24.90 3.05 -5.94
N ASP A 101 -24.91 1.86 -5.35
CA ASP A 101 -24.49 1.60 -3.98
C ASP A 101 -23.10 0.94 -3.91
N PHE A 102 -22.54 0.85 -2.70
CA PHE A 102 -21.27 0.19 -2.45
C PHE A 102 -21.27 -1.28 -2.91
N SER A 103 -22.38 -1.98 -2.69
CA SER A 103 -22.57 -3.39 -3.07
C SER A 103 -22.77 -3.62 -4.58
N ASP A 104 -23.00 -2.55 -5.36
CA ASP A 104 -23.06 -2.64 -6.82
C ASP A 104 -21.67 -2.70 -7.46
N TYR A 105 -20.61 -2.71 -6.65
CA TYR A 105 -19.22 -2.80 -7.12
C TYR A 105 -18.59 -4.12 -6.73
N ALA A 106 -17.60 -4.53 -7.51
CA ALA A 106 -16.72 -5.64 -7.21
C ALA A 106 -15.26 -5.27 -7.48
N LEU A 107 -14.35 -5.89 -6.76
CA LEU A 107 -12.94 -5.91 -7.12
C LEU A 107 -12.69 -7.07 -8.08
N GLN A 108 -12.03 -6.79 -9.19
CA GLN A 108 -11.55 -7.79 -10.12
C GLN A 108 -10.03 -7.82 -10.08
N PHE A 109 -9.47 -8.95 -9.71
CA PHE A 109 -8.04 -9.21 -9.64
C PHE A 109 -7.50 -9.66 -11.00
N ALA A 110 -6.17 -9.69 -11.14
CA ALA A 110 -5.52 -10.17 -12.34
C ALA A 110 -5.98 -11.59 -12.71
N PRO A 111 -5.99 -11.97 -14.01
CA PRO A 111 -6.26 -13.33 -14.43
C PRO A 111 -5.33 -14.32 -13.71
N GLY A 112 -5.89 -15.43 -13.22
CA GLY A 112 -5.15 -16.44 -12.46
C GLY A 112 -5.16 -16.28 -10.93
N SER A 113 -5.53 -15.11 -10.40
CA SER A 113 -5.65 -14.85 -8.95
C SER A 113 -6.93 -15.46 -8.37
N ARG A 114 -7.08 -16.77 -8.42
CA ARG A 114 -8.34 -17.43 -8.00
C ARG A 114 -8.46 -17.64 -6.50
N CYS A 115 -7.34 -17.81 -5.82
CA CYS A 115 -7.29 -18.08 -4.40
C CYS A 115 -6.02 -17.47 -3.78
N PRO A 116 -5.96 -16.16 -3.63
CA PRO A 116 -4.86 -15.53 -2.91
C PRO A 116 -4.79 -16.02 -1.46
N GLN A 117 -3.68 -15.71 -0.78
CA GLN A 117 -3.50 -15.99 0.62
C GLN A 117 -3.85 -14.76 1.45
N ARG A 118 -4.83 -14.87 2.33
CA ARG A 118 -5.14 -13.82 3.30
C ARG A 118 -4.15 -13.91 4.46
N ILE A 119 -3.36 -12.88 4.63
CA ILE A 119 -2.50 -12.68 5.82
C ILE A 119 -3.44 -12.37 6.99
N GLN A 120 -3.32 -13.14 8.08
CA GLN A 120 -4.13 -12.91 9.26
C GLN A 120 -3.58 -11.74 10.08
N ILE A 121 -4.44 -10.76 10.32
CA ILE A 121 -4.15 -9.56 11.09
C ILE A 121 -4.88 -9.67 12.44
N ALA A 122 -4.14 -9.43 13.52
CA ALA A 122 -4.67 -9.34 14.87
C ALA A 122 -5.45 -8.02 15.08
N PRO A 123 -6.33 -7.91 16.09
CA PRO A 123 -7.11 -6.69 16.35
C PRO A 123 -6.28 -5.41 16.56
N ASN A 124 -5.02 -5.55 16.94
CA ASN A 124 -4.09 -4.44 17.05
C ASN A 124 -3.44 -4.04 15.70
N GLY A 125 -3.82 -4.71 14.58
CA GLY A 125 -3.34 -4.44 13.23
C GLY A 125 -1.94 -4.99 12.91
N LEU A 126 -1.40 -5.86 13.76
CA LEU A 126 -0.17 -6.61 13.52
C LEU A 126 -0.48 -7.95 12.85
N ARG A 127 0.48 -8.53 12.11
CA ARG A 127 0.29 -9.86 11.52
C ARG A 127 0.49 -10.96 12.56
N THR A 128 -0.32 -12.02 12.48
CA THR A 128 -0.21 -13.17 13.40
C THR A 128 0.87 -14.17 12.99
N GLY A 129 1.51 -13.99 11.83
CA GLY A 129 2.43 -14.96 11.24
C GLY A 129 1.73 -16.09 10.47
N ARG A 130 0.41 -16.08 10.40
CA ARG A 130 -0.40 -17.09 9.70
C ARG A 130 -1.03 -16.51 8.43
N SER A 131 -1.28 -17.38 7.47
CA SER A 131 -2.10 -17.07 6.29
C SER A 131 -3.10 -18.19 6.05
N ILE A 132 -4.21 -17.85 5.40
CA ILE A 132 -5.25 -18.82 5.02
C ILE A 132 -5.64 -18.59 3.56
N PRO A 133 -6.07 -19.64 2.83
CA PRO A 133 -6.64 -19.47 1.51
C PRO A 133 -7.83 -18.50 1.54
N PHE A 134 -7.90 -17.61 0.55
CA PHE A 134 -8.99 -16.66 0.38
C PHE A 134 -9.59 -16.83 -1.03
N PRO A 135 -10.48 -17.83 -1.22
CA PRO A 135 -11.07 -18.08 -2.52
C PRO A 135 -11.93 -16.92 -2.98
N LEU A 136 -11.71 -16.47 -4.22
CA LEU A 136 -12.48 -15.37 -4.82
C LEU A 136 -13.74 -15.96 -5.48
N PRO A 137 -14.94 -15.53 -5.07
CA PRO A 137 -16.17 -15.89 -5.76
C PRO A 137 -16.10 -15.45 -7.24
N GLY A 138 -16.57 -16.31 -8.18
CA GLY A 138 -16.48 -15.99 -9.59
C GLY A 138 -15.06 -16.01 -10.19
N GLY A 139 -14.12 -16.71 -9.55
CA GLY A 139 -12.79 -17.03 -10.06
C GLY A 139 -11.72 -15.97 -9.73
N ASN A 140 -11.90 -14.71 -10.08
CA ASN A 140 -10.97 -13.62 -9.76
C ASN A 140 -11.70 -12.34 -9.32
N ARG A 141 -12.96 -12.46 -8.92
CA ARG A 141 -13.83 -11.33 -8.58
C ARG A 141 -14.27 -11.42 -7.12
N LEU A 142 -14.22 -10.29 -6.41
CA LEU A 142 -14.67 -10.12 -5.04
C LEU A 142 -15.78 -9.06 -5.00
N PRO A 143 -17.07 -9.45 -4.88
CA PRO A 143 -18.15 -8.49 -4.67
C PRO A 143 -17.93 -7.68 -3.39
N LEU A 144 -18.22 -6.38 -3.43
CA LEU A 144 -18.05 -5.53 -2.26
C LEU A 144 -19.24 -5.66 -1.31
N SER A 145 -18.92 -5.72 -0.04
CA SER A 145 -19.88 -5.50 1.05
C SER A 145 -19.15 -4.90 2.25
N HIS A 146 -19.82 -4.09 3.05
CA HIS A 146 -19.23 -3.52 4.28
C HIS A 146 -18.84 -4.63 5.28
N ALA A 147 -19.51 -5.76 5.26
CA ALA A 147 -19.22 -6.92 6.11
C ALA A 147 -17.82 -7.50 5.90
N LEU A 148 -17.22 -7.32 4.72
CA LEU A 148 -15.82 -7.73 4.45
C LEU A 148 -14.82 -7.06 5.40
N PHE A 149 -15.17 -5.88 5.91
CA PHE A 149 -14.31 -5.02 6.73
C PHE A 149 -14.79 -4.92 8.18
N SER A 150 -15.56 -5.91 8.65
CA SER A 150 -16.14 -5.90 10.00
C SER A 150 -15.11 -6.04 11.13
N GLN A 151 -13.92 -6.54 10.83
CA GLN A 151 -12.84 -6.73 11.81
C GLN A 151 -11.64 -5.84 11.47
N GLU A 152 -10.81 -6.28 10.54
CA GLU A 152 -9.56 -5.62 10.15
C GLU A 152 -9.40 -5.58 8.63
N ALA A 153 -8.33 -4.95 8.14
CA ALA A 153 -7.98 -4.96 6.73
C ALA A 153 -7.90 -6.39 6.17
N VAL A 154 -8.37 -6.57 4.95
CA VAL A 154 -8.19 -7.80 4.18
C VAL A 154 -6.87 -7.68 3.44
N VAL A 155 -5.81 -8.30 3.98
CA VAL A 155 -4.46 -8.26 3.40
C VAL A 155 -4.22 -9.53 2.60
N LEU A 156 -3.96 -9.40 1.31
CA LEU A 156 -3.81 -10.50 0.37
C LEU A 156 -2.38 -10.58 -0.19
N ALA A 157 -1.78 -11.77 -0.13
CA ALA A 157 -0.61 -12.15 -0.89
C ALA A 157 -1.03 -13.00 -2.10
N GLN A 158 -0.20 -13.04 -3.14
CA GLN A 158 -0.47 -13.83 -4.37
C GLN A 158 -1.77 -13.42 -5.08
N ALA A 159 -2.18 -12.17 -4.92
CA ALA A 159 -3.38 -11.60 -5.56
C ALA A 159 -3.10 -11.04 -6.97
N GLY A 160 -1.87 -11.24 -7.49
CA GLY A 160 -1.39 -10.58 -8.70
C GLY A 160 -1.00 -9.11 -8.43
N HIS A 161 -0.72 -8.39 -9.51
CA HIS A 161 -0.23 -7.01 -9.46
C HIS A 161 -1.18 -6.01 -10.10
N GLN A 162 -2.45 -6.38 -10.19
CA GLN A 162 -3.51 -5.54 -10.73
C GLN A 162 -4.83 -5.82 -10.01
N VAL A 163 -5.55 -4.74 -9.67
CA VAL A 163 -6.90 -4.79 -9.11
C VAL A 163 -7.73 -3.71 -9.80
N SER A 164 -8.93 -4.06 -10.23
CA SER A 164 -9.90 -3.11 -10.79
C SER A 164 -11.13 -3.03 -9.89
N LEU A 165 -11.58 -1.82 -9.60
CA LEU A 165 -12.86 -1.53 -8.94
C LEU A 165 -13.88 -1.26 -10.03
N LEU A 166 -14.83 -2.17 -10.22
CA LEU A 166 -15.77 -2.15 -11.33
C LEU A 166 -17.22 -2.15 -10.84
N PRO A 167 -18.09 -1.31 -11.44
CA PRO A 167 -19.54 -1.40 -11.21
C PRO A 167 -20.08 -2.65 -11.93
N LEU A 168 -20.98 -3.38 -11.27
CA LEU A 168 -21.62 -4.57 -11.83
C LEU A 168 -22.63 -4.27 -12.94
N PRO A 169 -23.48 -3.19 -12.78
CA PRO A 169 -24.44 -2.81 -13.83
C PRO A 169 -23.86 -1.87 -14.90
N GLY A 170 -22.54 -1.67 -14.95
CA GLY A 170 -21.93 -0.66 -15.82
C GLY A 170 -21.76 0.71 -15.16
N GLY A 171 -20.93 1.58 -15.74
CA GLY A 171 -20.64 2.91 -15.22
C GLY A 171 -19.15 3.19 -15.01
N LYS A 172 -18.81 4.09 -14.08
CA LYS A 172 -17.44 4.51 -13.81
C LYS A 172 -16.73 3.51 -12.91
N GLY A 173 -15.55 3.10 -13.32
CA GLY A 173 -14.64 2.24 -12.57
C GLY A 173 -13.21 2.78 -12.59
N LEU A 174 -12.30 2.04 -11.99
CA LEU A 174 -10.87 2.32 -12.05
C LEU A 174 -10.06 1.03 -11.97
N SER A 175 -8.82 1.06 -12.42
CA SER A 175 -7.86 -0.03 -12.23
C SER A 175 -6.57 0.49 -11.63
N LEU A 176 -5.97 -0.33 -10.78
CA LEU A 176 -4.64 -0.13 -10.20
C LEU A 176 -3.69 -1.19 -10.77
N SER A 177 -2.50 -0.77 -11.18
CA SER A 177 -1.39 -1.65 -11.52
C SER A 177 -0.19 -1.32 -10.61
N PHE A 178 0.40 -2.35 -9.98
CA PHE A 178 1.45 -2.20 -8.96
C PHE A 178 2.50 -3.31 -9.06
N PRO A 179 3.32 -3.32 -10.10
CA PRO A 179 4.20 -4.44 -10.43
C PRO A 179 5.22 -4.80 -9.35
N ASN A 180 5.52 -3.87 -8.44
CA ASN A 180 6.54 -4.04 -7.41
C ASN A 180 5.98 -4.35 -6.02
N ALA A 181 4.64 -4.46 -5.85
CA ALA A 181 4.01 -4.77 -4.56
C ALA A 181 3.56 -6.24 -4.52
N PRO A 182 4.12 -7.08 -3.63
CA PRO A 182 3.69 -8.46 -3.47
C PRO A 182 2.38 -8.63 -2.68
N TYR A 183 1.91 -7.56 -2.04
CA TYR A 183 0.70 -7.56 -1.22
C TYR A 183 -0.26 -6.47 -1.68
N VAL A 184 -1.56 -6.72 -1.49
CA VAL A 184 -2.60 -5.70 -1.57
C VAL A 184 -3.48 -5.78 -0.33
N ALA A 185 -3.63 -4.66 0.37
CA ALA A 185 -4.58 -4.54 1.46
C ALA A 185 -5.83 -3.80 1.00
N LEU A 186 -6.97 -4.27 1.48
CA LEU A 186 -8.28 -3.67 1.28
C LEU A 186 -8.78 -3.20 2.65
N TRP A 187 -9.14 -1.93 2.75
CA TRP A 187 -9.51 -1.38 4.05
C TRP A 187 -10.61 -0.33 3.96
N GLN A 188 -11.48 -0.34 4.94
CA GLN A 188 -12.33 0.76 5.35
C GLN A 188 -12.53 0.69 6.87
N PRO A 189 -12.99 1.75 7.55
CA PRO A 189 -13.26 1.71 8.98
C PRO A 189 -14.24 0.59 9.33
N ALA A 190 -13.89 -0.22 10.31
CA ALA A 190 -14.70 -1.36 10.73
C ALA A 190 -16.08 -0.92 11.22
N ASN A 191 -17.12 -1.75 10.94
CA ASN A 191 -18.50 -1.52 11.37
C ASN A 191 -19.09 -0.16 10.94
N THR A 192 -18.66 0.34 9.78
CA THR A 192 -19.18 1.56 9.17
C THR A 192 -19.71 1.29 7.77
N ALA A 193 -20.58 2.19 7.29
CA ALA A 193 -20.97 2.25 5.88
C ALA A 193 -20.18 3.38 5.18
N ALA A 194 -18.84 3.37 5.33
CA ALA A 194 -18.02 4.42 4.76
C ALA A 194 -18.14 4.44 3.22
N PRO A 195 -18.33 5.61 2.58
CA PRO A 195 -18.51 5.72 1.14
C PRO A 195 -17.17 5.72 0.39
N PHE A 196 -16.25 4.86 0.80
CA PHE A 196 -14.93 4.70 0.17
C PHE A 196 -14.33 3.32 0.48
N LEU A 197 -13.36 2.95 -0.32
CA LEU A 197 -12.51 1.77 -0.12
C LEU A 197 -11.05 2.16 -0.35
N CYS A 198 -10.16 1.80 0.58
CA CYS A 198 -8.73 1.83 0.33
C CYS A 198 -8.30 0.55 -0.37
N ILE A 199 -7.52 0.69 -1.46
CA ILE A 199 -6.87 -0.40 -2.19
C ILE A 199 -5.38 -0.11 -2.15
N GLU A 200 -4.67 -0.83 -1.31
CA GLU A 200 -3.35 -0.45 -0.81
C GLU A 200 -2.28 -1.45 -1.26
N PRO A 201 -1.52 -1.16 -2.34
CA PRO A 201 -0.36 -1.98 -2.70
C PRO A 201 0.78 -1.80 -1.69
N TRP A 202 1.20 -2.89 -1.05
CA TRP A 202 2.27 -2.89 -0.06
C TRP A 202 3.48 -3.70 -0.51
N CYS A 203 4.68 -3.16 -0.27
CA CYS A 203 5.95 -3.86 -0.47
C CYS A 203 6.35 -4.69 0.74
N THR A 204 5.90 -4.31 1.94
CA THR A 204 6.22 -4.97 3.21
C THR A 204 4.94 -5.16 4.04
N LEU A 205 4.98 -6.13 4.95
CA LEU A 205 3.87 -6.40 5.88
C LEU A 205 4.09 -5.68 7.23
N PRO A 206 3.03 -5.50 8.04
CA PRO A 206 3.15 -5.12 9.44
C PRO A 206 4.05 -6.08 10.21
N GLY A 207 4.64 -5.62 11.30
CA GLY A 207 5.38 -6.47 12.23
C GLY A 207 4.54 -7.62 12.79
N LEU A 208 5.21 -8.63 13.32
CA LEU A 208 4.54 -9.73 14.02
C LEU A 208 3.95 -9.24 15.35
N ASP A 209 2.77 -9.79 15.68
CA ASP A 209 2.17 -9.59 16.99
C ASP A 209 3.01 -10.26 18.08
N GLU A 210 3.08 -9.63 19.24
CA GLU A 210 3.85 -10.09 20.41
C GLU A 210 5.34 -10.32 20.14
N LYS A 211 5.91 -9.67 19.09
CA LYS A 211 7.33 -9.82 18.76
C LYS A 211 7.96 -8.49 18.37
N ASP A 212 9.10 -8.19 18.99
CA ASP A 212 9.95 -7.08 18.56
C ASP A 212 10.48 -7.33 17.15
N THR A 213 10.40 -6.31 16.32
CA THR A 213 10.87 -6.35 14.93
C THR A 213 12.35 -5.97 14.89
N VAL A 214 13.19 -6.86 14.39
CA VAL A 214 14.61 -6.60 14.06
C VAL A 214 14.72 -6.50 12.54
N TRP A 215 14.96 -5.31 12.02
CA TRP A 215 14.83 -5.05 10.58
C TRP A 215 15.79 -5.84 9.70
N GLU A 216 17.01 -6.08 10.17
CA GLU A 216 17.98 -6.91 9.46
C GLU A 216 17.55 -8.38 9.32
N GLN A 217 16.65 -8.83 10.19
CA GLN A 217 16.18 -10.23 10.26
C GLN A 217 14.71 -10.37 9.82
N GLU A 218 14.02 -9.24 9.55
CA GLU A 218 12.60 -9.26 9.23
C GLU A 218 12.39 -9.78 7.80
N PRO A 219 11.69 -10.91 7.61
CA PRO A 219 11.42 -11.45 6.29
C PRO A 219 10.63 -10.46 5.42
N GLY A 220 11.12 -10.23 4.21
CA GLY A 220 10.48 -9.31 3.26
C GLY A 220 10.72 -7.83 3.52
N MET A 221 11.56 -7.46 4.51
CA MET A 221 12.02 -6.09 4.67
C MET A 221 12.82 -5.65 3.44
N LEU A 222 12.54 -4.46 2.92
CA LEU A 222 13.31 -3.90 1.83
C LEU A 222 14.69 -3.47 2.33
N ARG A 223 15.71 -3.73 1.50
CA ARG A 223 17.09 -3.40 1.79
C ARG A 223 17.76 -2.81 0.57
N LEU A 224 18.47 -1.70 0.75
CA LEU A 224 19.31 -1.09 -0.27
C LEU A 224 20.76 -1.01 0.21
N LEU A 225 21.69 -1.46 -0.59
CA LEU A 225 23.11 -1.22 -0.38
C LEU A 225 23.46 0.26 -0.69
N PRO A 226 24.63 0.75 -0.26
CA PRO A 226 25.09 2.09 -0.61
C PRO A 226 24.98 2.39 -2.10
N GLY A 227 24.34 3.50 -2.46
CA GLY A 227 24.12 3.94 -3.83
C GLY A 227 22.96 3.26 -4.58
N GLU A 228 22.33 2.23 -4.01
CA GLU A 228 21.21 1.55 -4.67
C GLU A 228 19.91 2.34 -4.57
N HIS A 229 18.97 1.98 -5.46
CA HIS A 229 17.65 2.56 -5.57
C HIS A 229 16.58 1.48 -5.60
N PHE A 230 15.41 1.79 -5.04
CA PHE A 230 14.20 0.99 -5.14
C PHE A 230 13.08 1.84 -5.73
N LEU A 231 12.43 1.33 -6.76
CA LEU A 231 11.31 2.01 -7.42
C LEU A 231 10.02 1.24 -7.17
N HIS A 232 9.07 1.87 -6.49
CA HIS A 232 7.71 1.37 -6.33
C HIS A 232 6.76 2.14 -7.25
N LYS A 233 6.01 1.43 -8.10
CA LYS A 233 5.11 2.00 -9.09
C LYS A 233 3.66 1.72 -8.75
N LEU A 234 2.82 2.74 -8.96
CA LEU A 234 1.37 2.62 -8.93
C LEU A 234 0.77 3.41 -10.10
N ASP A 235 0.09 2.71 -10.99
CA ASP A 235 -0.72 3.34 -12.03
C ASP A 235 -2.20 3.24 -11.66
N ILE A 236 -2.90 4.35 -11.67
CA ILE A 236 -4.35 4.44 -11.45
C ILE A 236 -5.00 4.93 -12.73
N ARG A 237 -5.77 4.06 -13.37
CA ARG A 237 -6.47 4.35 -14.63
C ARG A 237 -7.98 4.44 -14.41
N LEU A 238 -8.59 5.52 -14.89
CA LEU A 238 -10.05 5.66 -14.94
C LEU A 238 -10.63 4.79 -16.05
N LEU A 239 -11.76 4.15 -15.76
CA LEU A 239 -12.45 3.25 -16.68
C LEU A 239 -13.90 3.68 -16.85
N GLN A 240 -14.43 3.43 -18.06
CA GLN A 240 -15.86 3.38 -18.33
C GLN A 240 -16.20 1.92 -18.64
N VAL A 241 -17.18 1.37 -17.93
CA VAL A 241 -17.62 -0.02 -18.04
C VAL A 241 -19.00 -0.01 -18.68
N ASP A 242 -19.16 -0.73 -19.76
CA ASP A 242 -20.44 -0.91 -20.41
C ASP A 242 -21.36 -1.83 -19.57
N PRO A 243 -22.68 -1.65 -19.64
CA PRO A 243 -23.64 -2.47 -18.90
C PRO A 243 -23.57 -3.96 -19.23
#